data_fe6af7c69230d11255d7e3b87c307e08
#
_entry.id   fe6af7c69230d11255d7e3b87c307e08
#
_cell.length_a   1.000
_cell.length_b   1.000
_cell.length_c   1.000
_cell.angle_alpha   90.00
_cell.angle_beta   90.00
_cell.angle_gamma   90.00
#
_symmetry.space_group_name_H-M   'P 1'
#
loop_
_entity.id
_entity.type
_entity.pdbx_description
1 polymer ?
#
loop_
_entity_poly.entity_id
_entity_poly.type
_entity_poly.pdbx_seq_one_letter_code
_entity_poly.pdbx_strand_id
1 'polypeptide(L)'
;DAWSKKSKILPKDHQQLFNFLNSTMEPWDGPAAIAATDNEWVIVASDRNGLRPLRYTVTRDKLLFAGSETGMINLNEKKIVSKGRLGPGEILGVRIEKGKVYTNNEIKNYLAKEFKHFNNQIIDLDKKLEIEDEKNEFSGSDLKKFQHCFGYSLEDLELILHPMAEDVKEATGSMGD
;
A
#
# COMPACT_ATOMS: atom_id res chain seq x y z
N ASP A 1 1.58 -1.31 -0.22
CA ASP A 1 1.04 -1.12 1.13
C ASP A 1 0.62 0.33 1.31
N ALA A 2 -0.67 0.57 1.59
CA ALA A 2 -1.22 1.90 1.75
C ALA A 2 -0.93 2.55 3.13
N TRP A 3 0.01 2.04 3.87
CA TRP A 3 0.47 2.64 5.11
C TRP A 3 1.18 3.96 4.82
N SER A 4 0.43 5.04 4.93
CA SER A 4 0.88 6.38 4.61
C SER A 4 1.84 6.97 5.64
N LYS A 5 2.43 8.11 5.27
CA LYS A 5 3.22 9.04 6.12
C LYS A 5 2.67 9.26 7.54
N LYS A 6 1.40 8.97 7.80
CA LYS A 6 0.70 9.25 9.06
C LYS A 6 0.84 8.14 10.12
N SER A 7 1.38 6.98 9.77
CA SER A 7 1.56 5.90 10.75
C SER A 7 2.75 6.16 11.64
N LYS A 8 2.51 6.74 12.82
CA LYS A 8 3.53 6.95 13.87
C LYS A 8 4.06 5.64 14.48
N ILE A 9 3.45 4.51 14.14
CA ILE A 9 3.75 3.18 14.71
C ILE A 9 4.89 2.51 13.96
N LEU A 10 5.09 2.82 12.67
CA LEU A 10 6.12 2.20 11.85
C LEU A 10 7.50 2.81 12.10
N PRO A 11 8.57 1.99 12.07
CA PRO A 11 9.94 2.49 12.04
C PRO A 11 10.16 3.46 10.88
N LYS A 12 11.00 4.47 11.06
CA LYS A 12 11.28 5.49 10.02
C LYS A 12 11.74 4.88 8.69
N ASP A 13 12.60 3.87 8.74
CA ASP A 13 13.09 3.21 7.53
C ASP A 13 11.96 2.50 6.75
N HIS A 14 10.99 1.91 7.46
CA HIS A 14 9.81 1.33 6.83
C HIS A 14 8.89 2.40 6.24
N GLN A 15 8.70 3.54 6.95
CA GLN A 15 7.92 4.66 6.41
C GLN A 15 8.54 5.19 5.10
N GLN A 16 9.85 5.33 5.06
CA GLN A 16 10.57 5.77 3.86
C GLN A 16 10.42 4.77 2.71
N LEU A 17 10.55 3.47 3.00
CA LEU A 17 10.31 2.42 2.01
C LEU A 17 8.90 2.52 1.42
N PHE A 18 7.89 2.62 2.27
CA PHE A 18 6.50 2.71 1.80
C PHE A 18 6.20 4.00 1.05
N ASN A 19 6.77 5.13 1.46
CA ASN A 19 6.64 6.37 0.70
C ASN A 19 7.24 6.25 -0.71
N PHE A 20 8.39 5.61 -0.81
CA PHE A 20 9.00 5.33 -2.13
C PHE A 20 8.11 4.43 -2.97
N LEU A 21 7.67 3.30 -2.43
CA LEU A 21 6.84 2.34 -3.15
C LEU A 21 5.48 2.95 -3.58
N ASN A 22 4.86 3.75 -2.72
CA ASN A 22 3.61 4.44 -3.04
C ASN A 22 3.78 5.54 -4.10
N SER A 23 4.98 6.08 -4.28
CA SER A 23 5.27 7.03 -5.37
C SER A 23 5.48 6.36 -6.72
N THR A 24 5.74 5.06 -6.72
CA THR A 24 6.02 4.29 -7.95
C THR A 24 4.83 3.46 -8.43
N MET A 25 3.92 3.12 -7.54
CA MET A 25 2.75 2.29 -7.85
C MET A 25 1.58 2.66 -6.95
N GLU A 26 0.39 2.71 -7.52
CA GLU A 26 -0.84 2.87 -6.75
C GLU A 26 -1.02 1.73 -5.75
N PRO A 27 -1.41 2.04 -4.50
CA PRO A 27 -1.68 1.01 -3.51
C PRO A 27 -2.95 0.23 -3.89
N TRP A 28 -2.84 -1.08 -3.91
CA TRP A 28 -4.01 -1.93 -4.07
C TRP A 28 -4.89 -1.87 -2.82
N ASP A 29 -6.17 -1.72 -3.01
CA ASP A 29 -7.17 -1.82 -1.96
C ASP A 29 -8.16 -2.96 -2.28
N GLY A 30 -8.59 -3.65 -1.24
CA GLY A 30 -9.53 -4.76 -1.33
C GLY A 30 -9.02 -6.07 -0.73
N PRO A 31 -9.91 -7.08 -0.61
CA PRO A 31 -9.56 -8.39 -0.04
C PRO A 31 -8.59 -9.15 -0.94
N ALA A 32 -7.40 -9.45 -0.44
CA ALA A 32 -6.42 -10.23 -1.18
C ALA A 32 -5.58 -11.14 -0.27
N ALA A 33 -5.27 -12.31 -0.78
CA ALA A 33 -4.21 -13.17 -0.28
C ALA A 33 -3.27 -13.43 -1.46
N ILE A 34 -2.04 -12.96 -1.37
CA ILE A 34 -1.10 -12.93 -2.47
C ILE A 34 -0.04 -13.98 -2.23
N ALA A 35 0.31 -14.74 -3.28
CA ALA A 35 1.49 -15.57 -3.32
C ALA A 35 2.31 -15.17 -4.54
N ALA A 36 3.61 -14.95 -4.36
CA ALA A 36 4.52 -14.55 -5.44
C ALA A 36 5.89 -15.20 -5.28
N THR A 37 6.61 -15.31 -6.39
CA THR A 37 8.00 -15.79 -6.42
C THR A 37 8.79 -15.09 -7.52
N ASP A 38 10.08 -14.89 -7.26
CA ASP A 38 11.06 -14.36 -8.21
C ASP A 38 12.24 -15.30 -8.44
N ASN A 39 12.12 -16.59 -8.11
CA ASN A 39 13.14 -17.64 -8.09
C ASN A 39 14.12 -17.58 -6.90
N GLU A 40 14.29 -16.44 -6.23
CA GLU A 40 15.06 -16.35 -4.99
C GLU A 40 14.17 -16.44 -3.77
N TRP A 41 13.02 -15.82 -3.86
CA TRP A 41 12.04 -15.74 -2.80
C TRP A 41 10.71 -16.37 -3.20
N VAL A 42 10.08 -16.99 -2.23
CA VAL A 42 8.63 -17.27 -2.23
C VAL A 42 8.01 -16.50 -1.10
N ILE A 43 7.04 -15.68 -1.41
CA ILE A 43 6.36 -14.84 -0.42
C ILE A 43 4.86 -15.09 -0.42
N VAL A 44 4.25 -14.91 0.73
CA VAL A 44 2.80 -14.80 0.89
C VAL A 44 2.48 -13.53 1.69
N ALA A 45 1.48 -12.81 1.27
CA ALA A 45 1.09 -11.54 1.87
C ALA A 45 -0.42 -11.41 2.02
N SER A 46 -0.83 -10.78 3.10
CA SER A 46 -2.22 -10.41 3.35
C SER A 46 -2.47 -8.99 2.83
N ASP A 47 -3.73 -8.69 2.48
CA ASP A 47 -4.16 -7.33 2.18
C ASP A 47 -3.99 -6.38 3.37
N ARG A 48 -4.03 -5.08 3.11
CA ARG A 48 -3.82 -4.02 4.10
C ARG A 48 -4.69 -4.17 5.35
N ASN A 49 -5.92 -4.58 5.17
CA ASN A 49 -6.91 -4.68 6.24
C ASN A 49 -7.04 -6.12 6.77
N GLY A 50 -6.36 -7.10 6.16
CA GLY A 50 -6.44 -8.50 6.53
C GLY A 50 -7.85 -9.08 6.33
N LEU A 51 -8.57 -8.60 5.33
CA LEU A 51 -9.95 -8.99 5.04
C LEU A 51 -10.02 -10.44 4.60
N ARG A 52 -9.05 -10.87 3.76
CA ARG A 52 -8.94 -12.26 3.40
C ARG A 52 -8.02 -12.99 4.37
N PRO A 53 -8.49 -14.06 5.02
CA PRO A 53 -7.64 -14.84 5.93
C PRO A 53 -6.48 -15.48 5.18
N LEU A 54 -5.29 -15.45 5.78
CA LEU A 54 -4.10 -16.12 5.26
C LEU A 54 -3.40 -16.81 6.43
N ARG A 55 -3.30 -18.13 6.35
CA ARG A 55 -2.70 -18.98 7.37
C ARG A 55 -1.48 -19.68 6.82
N TYR A 56 -0.56 -20.05 7.69
CA TYR A 56 0.61 -20.81 7.29
C TYR A 56 0.90 -21.95 8.26
N THR A 57 1.58 -22.97 7.75
CA THR A 57 2.08 -24.12 8.51
C THR A 57 3.49 -24.46 8.03
N VAL A 58 4.41 -24.58 8.96
CA VAL A 58 5.80 -25.02 8.70
C VAL A 58 5.99 -26.41 9.29
N THR A 59 6.59 -27.31 8.50
CA THR A 59 6.86 -28.69 8.91
C THR A 59 8.34 -28.95 9.18
N ARG A 60 8.64 -30.04 9.89
CA ARG A 60 10.02 -30.52 10.13
C ARG A 60 10.75 -30.86 8.85
N ASP A 61 10.02 -31.27 7.82
CA ASP A 61 10.56 -31.60 6.50
C ASP A 61 10.88 -30.32 5.68
N LYS A 62 10.88 -29.14 6.35
CA LYS A 62 11.16 -27.82 5.75
C LYS A 62 10.18 -27.41 4.65
N LEU A 63 8.94 -27.86 4.72
CA LEU A 63 7.89 -27.40 3.83
C LEU A 63 7.09 -26.28 4.51
N LEU A 64 6.79 -25.24 3.74
CA LEU A 64 5.89 -24.16 4.11
C LEU A 64 4.60 -24.28 3.28
N PHE A 65 3.49 -24.37 3.96
CA PHE A 65 2.16 -24.35 3.36
C PHE A 65 1.47 -23.04 3.77
N ALA A 66 0.91 -22.35 2.82
CA ALA A 66 0.13 -21.14 3.09
C ALA A 66 -1.17 -21.15 2.30
N GLY A 67 -2.23 -20.64 2.90
CA GLY A 67 -3.53 -20.58 2.27
C GLY A 67 -4.60 -19.96 3.16
N SER A 68 -5.78 -19.74 2.61
CA SER A 68 -6.88 -19.08 3.31
C SER A 68 -7.45 -19.90 4.48
N GLU A 69 -7.35 -21.21 4.39
CA GLU A 69 -7.98 -22.13 5.35
C GLU A 69 -7.01 -23.16 5.93
N THR A 70 -7.30 -23.65 7.13
CA THR A 70 -6.64 -24.83 7.69
C THR A 70 -7.26 -26.08 7.12
N GLY A 71 -6.43 -27.10 6.87
CA GLY A 71 -6.93 -28.40 6.39
C GLY A 71 -7.01 -28.54 4.87
N MET A 72 -6.56 -27.54 4.11
CA MET A 72 -6.45 -27.65 2.65
C MET A 72 -5.51 -28.78 2.22
N ILE A 73 -4.56 -29.12 3.07
CA ILE A 73 -3.60 -30.19 2.86
C ILE A 73 -3.64 -31.11 4.09
N ASN A 74 -3.74 -32.41 3.86
CA ASN A 74 -3.67 -33.38 4.94
C ASN A 74 -2.23 -33.51 5.45
N LEU A 75 -1.95 -32.87 6.56
CA LEU A 75 -0.64 -32.89 7.20
C LEU A 75 -0.66 -33.72 8.47
N ASN A 76 0.37 -34.55 8.65
CA ASN A 76 0.57 -35.20 9.93
C ASN A 76 0.96 -34.17 11.00
N GLU A 77 0.13 -34.00 12.00
CA GLU A 77 0.34 -33.01 13.07
C GLU A 77 1.67 -33.16 13.81
N LYS A 78 2.18 -34.39 13.94
CA LYS A 78 3.49 -34.66 14.56
C LYS A 78 4.66 -34.04 13.79
N LYS A 79 4.47 -33.74 12.49
CA LYS A 79 5.48 -33.11 11.64
C LYS A 79 5.42 -31.58 11.69
N ILE A 80 4.40 -30.99 12.27
CA ILE A 80 4.23 -29.54 12.30
C ILE A 80 5.15 -28.92 13.35
N VAL A 81 5.92 -27.91 12.92
CA VAL A 81 6.82 -27.11 13.77
C VAL A 81 6.14 -25.83 14.24
N SER A 82 5.47 -25.16 13.32
CA SER A 82 4.73 -23.95 13.65
C SER A 82 3.51 -23.76 12.75
N LYS A 83 2.49 -23.17 13.33
CA LYS A 83 1.28 -22.70 12.63
C LYS A 83 1.08 -21.24 12.98
N GLY A 84 0.57 -20.47 12.05
CA GLY A 84 0.23 -19.08 12.30
C GLY A 84 -0.78 -18.53 11.32
N ARG A 85 -1.15 -17.28 11.57
CA ARG A 85 -2.00 -16.47 10.71
C ARG A 85 -1.26 -15.18 10.43
N LEU A 86 -1.32 -14.71 9.19
CA LEU A 86 -0.87 -13.37 8.84
C LEU A 86 -1.95 -12.36 9.21
N GLY A 87 -1.52 -11.32 9.88
CA GLY A 87 -2.36 -10.16 10.19
C GLY A 87 -2.46 -9.19 9.01
N PRO A 88 -3.18 -8.06 9.22
CA PRO A 88 -3.33 -7.02 8.22
C PRO A 88 -1.99 -6.49 7.70
N GLY A 89 -1.79 -6.52 6.39
CA GLY A 89 -0.57 -6.04 5.74
C GLY A 89 0.71 -6.80 6.09
N GLU A 90 0.59 -8.01 6.65
CA GLU A 90 1.75 -8.83 6.99
C GLU A 90 2.21 -9.69 5.81
N ILE A 91 3.51 -9.94 5.79
CA ILE A 91 4.20 -10.74 4.78
C ILE A 91 4.96 -11.87 5.48
N LEU A 92 4.95 -13.03 4.88
CA LEU A 92 5.83 -14.15 5.25
C LEU A 92 6.59 -14.58 3.99
N GLY A 93 7.89 -14.86 4.10
CA GLY A 93 8.66 -15.26 2.96
C GLY A 93 9.70 -16.33 3.27
N VAL A 94 10.08 -17.05 2.25
CA VAL A 94 11.18 -18.02 2.29
C VAL A 94 12.21 -17.63 1.25
N ARG A 95 13.45 -17.48 1.66
CA ARG A 95 14.55 -17.39 0.72
C ARG A 95 14.99 -18.81 0.36
N ILE A 96 14.77 -19.19 -0.90
CA ILE A 96 14.89 -20.58 -1.37
C ILE A 96 16.29 -21.13 -1.11
N GLU A 97 17.33 -20.40 -1.52
CA GLU A 97 18.72 -20.80 -1.36
C GLU A 97 19.11 -21.08 0.11
N LYS A 98 18.56 -20.26 1.04
CA LYS A 98 18.90 -20.37 2.46
C LYS A 98 17.99 -21.32 3.22
N GLY A 99 16.84 -21.69 2.64
CA GLY A 99 15.82 -22.50 3.31
C GLY A 99 15.32 -21.87 4.62
N LYS A 100 15.41 -20.54 4.75
CA LYS A 100 15.03 -19.80 5.96
C LYS A 100 13.68 -19.09 5.73
N VAL A 101 12.80 -19.25 6.71
CA VAL A 101 11.54 -18.49 6.79
C VAL A 101 11.82 -17.13 7.43
N TYR A 102 11.35 -16.06 6.80
CA TYR A 102 11.45 -14.69 7.25
C TYR A 102 10.08 -14.17 7.65
N THR A 103 10.02 -13.59 8.82
CA THR A 103 8.82 -12.93 9.35
C THR A 103 8.60 -11.58 8.71
N ASN A 104 7.41 -11.00 8.90
CA ASN A 104 7.03 -9.68 8.43
C ASN A 104 8.10 -8.61 8.70
N ASN A 105 8.57 -8.53 9.94
CA ASN A 105 9.57 -7.51 10.32
C ASN A 105 10.95 -7.79 9.69
N GLU A 106 11.36 -9.05 9.59
CA GLU A 106 12.63 -9.39 8.95
C GLU A 106 12.62 -9.04 7.46
N ILE A 107 11.51 -9.28 6.76
CA ILE A 107 11.37 -8.91 5.34
C ILE A 107 11.36 -7.40 5.17
N LYS A 108 10.56 -6.68 5.96
CA LYS A 108 10.48 -5.22 5.87
C LYS A 108 11.82 -4.56 6.21
N ASN A 109 12.56 -5.07 7.17
CA ASN A 109 13.90 -4.60 7.50
C ASN A 109 14.90 -4.88 6.35
N TYR A 110 14.81 -6.06 5.73
CA TYR A 110 15.64 -6.41 4.59
C TYR A 110 15.37 -5.44 3.42
N LEU A 111 14.11 -5.26 3.05
CA LEU A 111 13.71 -4.36 1.97
C LEU A 111 14.08 -2.90 2.27
N ALA A 112 13.84 -2.41 3.47
CA ALA A 112 14.20 -1.04 3.85
C ALA A 112 15.71 -0.79 3.73
N LYS A 113 16.54 -1.79 4.05
CA LYS A 113 17.98 -1.71 3.87
C LYS A 113 18.41 -1.69 2.41
N GLU A 114 17.84 -2.55 1.59
CA GLU A 114 18.13 -2.64 0.15
C GLU A 114 17.71 -1.35 -0.59
N PHE A 115 16.55 -0.79 -0.22
CA PHE A 115 15.99 0.41 -0.85
C PHE A 115 16.45 1.73 -0.23
N LYS A 116 17.34 1.71 0.74
CA LYS A 116 17.81 2.93 1.44
C LYS A 116 18.39 4.00 0.50
N HIS A 117 19.03 3.61 -0.59
CA HIS A 117 19.62 4.53 -1.55
C HIS A 117 18.60 5.30 -2.39
N PHE A 118 17.34 4.83 -2.49
CA PHE A 118 16.27 5.53 -3.20
C PHE A 118 15.61 6.63 -2.37
N ASN A 119 15.78 6.65 -1.07
CA ASN A 119 15.16 7.62 -0.18
C ASN A 119 15.55 9.08 -0.49
N ASN A 120 16.73 9.31 -1.05
CA ASN A 120 17.21 10.64 -1.43
C ASN A 120 16.54 11.17 -2.71
N GLN A 121 15.79 10.34 -3.43
CA GLN A 121 15.10 10.71 -4.66
C GLN A 121 13.68 11.24 -4.40
N ILE A 122 13.15 11.04 -3.19
CA ILE A 122 11.83 11.54 -2.81
C ILE A 122 11.95 13.01 -2.40
N ILE A 123 11.27 13.86 -3.13
CA ILE A 123 11.16 15.29 -2.82
C ILE A 123 9.88 15.49 -2.02
N ASP A 124 10.02 16.01 -0.80
CA ASP A 124 8.89 16.42 0.03
C ASP A 124 8.46 17.82 -0.40
N LEU A 125 7.36 17.90 -1.14
CA LEU A 125 6.85 19.16 -1.66
C LEU A 125 6.42 20.09 -0.54
N ASP A 126 5.87 19.60 0.56
CA ASP A 126 5.45 20.41 1.69
C ASP A 126 6.60 21.21 2.33
N LYS A 127 7.84 20.76 2.13
CA LYS A 127 9.04 21.44 2.64
C LYS A 127 9.71 22.37 1.64
N LYS A 128 9.39 22.22 0.35
CA LYS A 128 10.04 22.99 -0.73
C LYS A 128 9.17 24.07 -1.32
N LEU A 129 7.86 23.95 -1.17
CA LEU A 129 6.93 24.99 -1.63
C LEU A 129 6.74 26.00 -0.48
N GLU A 130 7.56 27.03 -0.43
CA GLU A 130 7.10 28.31 0.07
C GLU A 130 6.11 28.83 -0.99
N ILE A 131 4.87 28.39 -0.87
CA ILE A 131 3.78 28.96 -1.67
C ILE A 131 3.58 30.36 -1.09
N GLU A 132 4.16 31.36 -1.72
CA GLU A 132 3.64 32.70 -1.60
C GLU A 132 2.20 32.61 -2.11
N ASP A 133 1.26 32.76 -1.19
CA ASP A 133 -0.16 32.90 -1.52
C ASP A 133 -0.32 34.19 -2.34
N GLU A 134 0.01 34.16 -3.62
CA GLU A 134 -0.51 35.11 -4.58
C GLU A 134 -2.01 34.84 -4.65
N LYS A 135 -2.76 35.57 -3.84
CA LYS A 135 -4.21 35.59 -3.92
C LYS A 135 -4.61 36.26 -5.23
N ASN A 136 -4.50 35.54 -6.30
CA ASN A 136 -5.15 35.90 -7.55
C ASN A 136 -6.65 35.61 -7.39
N GLU A 137 -7.35 36.56 -6.79
CA GLU A 137 -8.81 36.51 -6.70
C GLU A 137 -9.39 36.80 -8.08
N PHE A 138 -9.71 35.74 -8.81
CA PHE A 138 -10.51 35.87 -10.01
C PHE A 138 -11.96 36.13 -9.62
N SER A 139 -12.55 37.20 -10.16
CA SER A 139 -13.94 37.54 -9.86
C SER A 139 -14.74 37.89 -11.12
N GLY A 140 -16.05 37.72 -11.04
CA GLY A 140 -17.00 38.16 -12.07
C GLY A 140 -16.82 37.49 -13.44
N SER A 141 -16.72 38.34 -14.48
CA SER A 141 -16.63 37.88 -15.86
C SER A 141 -15.35 37.13 -16.18
N ASP A 142 -14.26 37.43 -15.50
CA ASP A 142 -12.97 36.83 -15.77
C ASP A 142 -12.90 35.39 -15.21
N LEU A 143 -13.48 35.16 -14.04
CA LEU A 143 -13.63 33.80 -13.50
C LEU A 143 -14.40 32.91 -14.47
N LYS A 144 -15.53 33.36 -15.00
CA LYS A 144 -16.32 32.63 -15.98
C LYS A 144 -15.54 32.32 -17.27
N LYS A 145 -14.75 33.28 -17.77
CA LYS A 145 -13.90 33.02 -18.94
C LYS A 145 -12.87 31.94 -18.70
N PHE A 146 -12.20 31.97 -17.52
CA PHE A 146 -11.23 30.95 -17.16
C PHE A 146 -11.90 29.58 -17.00
N GLN A 147 -13.04 29.49 -16.33
CA GLN A 147 -13.80 28.26 -16.22
C GLN A 147 -14.13 27.66 -17.59
N HIS A 148 -14.61 28.49 -18.52
CA HIS A 148 -14.87 28.07 -19.91
C HIS A 148 -13.59 27.66 -20.66
N CYS A 149 -12.50 28.41 -20.51
CA CYS A 149 -11.22 28.06 -21.14
C CYS A 149 -10.67 26.70 -20.69
N PHE A 150 -10.89 26.35 -19.43
CA PHE A 150 -10.48 25.06 -18.86
C PHE A 150 -11.55 23.98 -19.01
N GLY A 151 -12.68 24.27 -19.64
CA GLY A 151 -13.73 23.31 -19.94
C GLY A 151 -14.60 22.91 -18.75
N TYR A 152 -14.59 23.69 -17.67
CA TYR A 152 -15.44 23.43 -16.52
C TYR A 152 -16.90 23.76 -16.82
N SER A 153 -17.76 22.76 -16.66
CA SER A 153 -19.20 22.96 -16.64
C SER A 153 -19.68 23.37 -15.24
N LEU A 154 -20.92 23.85 -15.15
CA LEU A 154 -21.55 24.13 -13.86
C LEU A 154 -21.64 22.86 -13.01
N GLU A 155 -21.88 21.73 -13.64
CA GLU A 155 -21.96 20.42 -13.02
C GLU A 155 -20.62 19.98 -12.40
N ASP A 156 -19.51 20.23 -13.11
CA ASP A 156 -18.17 19.97 -12.58
C ASP A 156 -17.87 20.82 -11.33
N LEU A 157 -18.34 22.06 -11.32
CA LEU A 157 -18.16 22.96 -10.19
C LEU A 157 -18.95 22.50 -8.96
N GLU A 158 -20.21 22.09 -9.15
CA GLU A 158 -21.10 21.71 -8.04
C GLU A 158 -20.87 20.28 -7.55
N LEU A 159 -20.66 19.32 -8.44
CA LEU A 159 -20.58 17.92 -8.08
C LEU A 159 -19.16 17.42 -7.81
N ILE A 160 -18.15 18.10 -8.34
CA ILE A 160 -16.75 17.68 -8.22
C ILE A 160 -15.95 18.65 -7.36
N LEU A 161 -15.85 19.91 -7.81
CA LEU A 161 -14.95 20.87 -7.17
C LEU A 161 -15.46 21.37 -5.81
N HIS A 162 -16.76 21.59 -5.68
CA HIS A 162 -17.34 22.06 -4.41
C HIS A 162 -17.16 21.05 -3.27
N PRO A 163 -17.48 19.74 -3.41
CA PRO A 163 -17.22 18.75 -2.37
C PRO A 163 -15.72 18.56 -2.08
N MET A 164 -14.86 18.70 -3.07
CA MET A 164 -13.41 18.63 -2.86
C MET A 164 -12.91 19.81 -2.00
N ALA A 165 -13.44 21.00 -2.23
CA ALA A 165 -13.05 22.20 -1.50
C ALA A 165 -13.66 22.27 -0.09
N GLU A 166 -14.92 21.91 0.08
CA GLU A 166 -15.66 22.05 1.33
C GLU A 166 -15.47 20.84 2.25
N ASP A 167 -15.62 19.64 1.71
CA ASP A 167 -15.57 18.39 2.48
C ASP A 167 -14.18 17.74 2.54
N VAL A 168 -13.22 18.26 1.74
CA VAL A 168 -11.88 17.68 1.57
C VAL A 168 -11.97 16.19 1.16
N LYS A 169 -12.94 15.87 0.31
CA LYS A 169 -13.19 14.52 -0.22
C LYS A 169 -12.89 14.48 -1.70
N GLU A 170 -12.33 13.35 -2.13
CA GLU A 170 -12.27 13.05 -3.55
C GLU A 170 -13.70 12.80 -4.07
N ALA A 171 -14.11 13.62 -5.05
CA ALA A 171 -15.40 13.46 -5.67
C ALA A 171 -15.33 12.32 -6.71
N THR A 172 -16.14 11.29 -6.52
CA THR A 172 -16.33 10.24 -7.52
C THR A 172 -17.54 10.61 -8.37
N GLY A 173 -17.30 10.91 -9.64
CA GLY A 173 -18.38 11.12 -10.60
C GLY A 173 -19.14 9.82 -10.90
N SER A 174 -20.37 9.94 -11.40
CA SER A 174 -21.07 8.79 -11.97
C SER A 174 -20.32 8.34 -13.22
N MET A 175 -20.07 7.04 -13.32
CA MET A 175 -19.44 6.45 -14.51
C MET A 175 -20.43 6.32 -15.70
N GLY A 176 -21.67 6.75 -15.52
CA GLY A 176 -22.76 6.55 -16.47
C GLY A 176 -23.31 5.10 -16.41
N ASP A 177 -24.57 4.95 -16.82
CA ASP A 177 -25.22 3.64 -16.97
C ASP A 177 -24.80 2.98 -18.28
#